data_aa85fccb7d14e5f8c692ee310efc7553
#
_entry.id   aa85fccb7d14e5f8c692ee310efc7553
#
_cell.length_a   1.000
_cell.length_b   1.000
_cell.length_c   1.000
_cell.angle_alpha   90.00
_cell.angle_beta   90.00
_cell.angle_gamma   90.00
#
_symmetry.space_group_name_H-M   'P 1'
#
loop_
_entity.id
_entity.type
_entity.pdbx_description
1 polymer ?
#
loop_
_entity_poly.entity_id
_entity_poly.type
_entity_poly.pdbx_seq_one_letter_code
_entity_poly.pdbx_strand_id
1 'polypeptide(L)'
;MRIISGKMKGFNLYMPKNKNTRPLKDLVRESIFNLLIHSKKINFDIKNANVLDLYAGSGSFGLECLSRGSKSVHFIEEKKEAIEILKKNIDKLNINKFTKILYGDVFNLIKKNYGLKFDLIFCDPPFKNNNIR
;
A
#
# COMPACT_ATOMS: atom_id res chain seq x y z
N MET A 1 -4.25 0.96 -13.29
CA MET A 1 -3.12 1.54 -12.52
C MET A 1 -1.91 0.65 -12.68
N ARG A 2 -0.77 1.22 -12.85
CA ARG A 2 0.47 0.46 -13.05
C ARG A 2 1.49 0.75 -11.97
N ILE A 3 2.38 -0.21 -11.75
CA ILE A 3 3.55 0.01 -10.90
C ILE A 3 4.50 0.95 -11.65
N ILE A 4 4.96 1.98 -10.96
CA ILE A 4 5.69 3.09 -11.56
C ILE A 4 7.17 2.77 -11.73
N SER A 5 7.78 2.13 -10.74
CA SER A 5 9.22 1.92 -10.72
C SER A 5 9.60 0.60 -10.06
N GLY A 6 10.86 0.21 -10.16
CA GLY A 6 11.41 -0.97 -9.50
C GLY A 6 11.29 -2.23 -10.33
N LYS A 7 11.43 -3.38 -9.68
CA LYS A 7 11.45 -4.69 -10.33
C LYS A 7 10.17 -5.01 -11.10
N MET A 8 9.04 -4.48 -10.64
CA MET A 8 7.75 -4.77 -11.25
C MET A 8 7.20 -3.58 -12.02
N LYS A 9 8.08 -2.69 -12.45
CA LYS A 9 7.70 -1.53 -13.25
C LYS A 9 6.87 -1.93 -14.45
N GLY A 10 5.75 -1.25 -14.66
CA GLY A 10 4.88 -1.44 -15.82
C GLY A 10 3.81 -2.50 -15.65
N PHE A 11 3.86 -3.32 -14.61
CA PHE A 11 2.80 -4.28 -14.36
C PHE A 11 1.50 -3.57 -14.02
N ASN A 12 0.42 -4.00 -14.66
CA ASN A 12 -0.91 -3.50 -14.36
C ASN A 12 -1.46 -4.13 -13.11
N LEU A 13 -2.12 -3.32 -12.28
CA LEU A 13 -2.78 -3.78 -11.08
C LEU A 13 -4.29 -3.83 -11.31
N TYR A 14 -4.94 -4.85 -10.77
CA TYR A 14 -6.38 -4.88 -10.72
C TYR A 14 -6.88 -3.79 -9.79
N MET A 15 -7.96 -3.15 -10.17
CA MET A 15 -8.56 -2.06 -9.41
C MET A 15 -10.04 -2.33 -9.18
N PRO A 16 -10.64 -1.73 -8.14
CA PRO A 16 -12.08 -1.82 -7.95
C PRO A 16 -12.82 -1.26 -9.15
N LYS A 17 -13.97 -1.83 -9.45
CA LYS A 17 -14.80 -1.38 -10.57
C LYS A 17 -15.44 -0.02 -10.33
N ASN A 18 -15.40 0.49 -9.12
CA ASN A 18 -15.97 1.80 -8.85
C ASN A 18 -15.13 2.88 -9.53
N LYS A 19 -15.75 4.03 -9.76
CA LYS A 19 -15.18 5.10 -10.58
C LYS A 19 -14.19 5.97 -9.84
N ASN A 20 -13.62 5.47 -8.75
CA ASN A 20 -12.74 6.28 -7.91
C ASN A 20 -11.27 6.19 -8.28
N THR A 21 -10.95 5.42 -9.31
CA THR A 21 -9.59 5.37 -9.84
C THR A 21 -9.36 6.65 -10.63
N ARG A 22 -8.51 7.52 -10.12
CA ARG A 22 -8.28 8.84 -10.73
C ARG A 22 -6.83 9.02 -11.08
N PRO A 23 -6.52 9.69 -12.20
CA PRO A 23 -5.14 10.08 -12.51
C PRO A 23 -4.48 10.86 -11.38
N LEU A 24 -5.26 11.63 -10.62
CA LEU A 24 -4.76 12.39 -9.49
C LEU A 24 -4.15 11.49 -8.41
N LYS A 25 -4.73 10.31 -8.19
CA LYS A 25 -4.18 9.36 -7.22
C LYS A 25 -2.81 8.84 -7.66
N ASP A 26 -2.62 8.64 -8.94
CA ASP A 26 -1.32 8.21 -9.47
C ASP A 26 -0.27 9.30 -9.28
N LEU A 27 -0.63 10.54 -9.52
CA LEU A 27 0.28 11.67 -9.33
C LEU A 27 0.65 11.83 -7.86
N VAL A 28 -0.32 11.68 -6.96
CA VAL A 28 -0.06 11.78 -5.53
C VAL A 28 0.87 10.67 -5.08
N ARG A 29 0.62 9.45 -5.53
CA ARG A 29 1.47 8.30 -5.19
C ARG A 29 2.90 8.52 -5.65
N GLU A 30 3.07 8.97 -6.88
CA GLU A 30 4.40 9.26 -7.42
C GLU A 30 5.11 10.36 -6.63
N SER A 31 4.38 11.42 -6.27
CA SER A 31 4.93 12.51 -5.46
C SER A 31 5.40 12.04 -4.10
N ILE A 32 4.64 11.15 -3.45
CA ILE A 32 5.02 10.59 -2.16
C ILE A 32 6.32 9.81 -2.29
N PHE A 33 6.44 8.95 -3.29
CA PHE A 33 7.66 8.18 -3.49
C PHE A 33 8.86 9.05 -3.83
N ASN A 34 8.65 10.11 -4.61
CA ASN A 34 9.72 11.04 -4.90
C ASN A 34 10.24 11.71 -3.63
N LEU A 35 9.33 12.09 -2.72
CA LEU A 35 9.75 12.65 -1.43
C LEU A 35 10.53 11.63 -0.60
N LEU A 36 10.03 10.40 -0.51
CA LEU A 36 10.68 9.36 0.30
C LEU A 36 12.08 9.02 -0.20
N ILE A 37 12.27 9.03 -1.51
CA ILE A 37 13.52 8.58 -2.11
C ILE A 37 14.54 9.71 -2.24
N HIS A 38 14.09 10.92 -2.57
CA HIS A 38 14.98 12.01 -2.95
C HIS A 38 15.08 13.13 -1.92
N SER A 39 14.22 13.18 -0.92
CA SER A 39 14.29 14.26 0.07
C SER A 39 15.47 14.04 1.02
N LYS A 40 16.34 15.02 1.10
CA LYS A 40 17.47 15.01 2.03
C LYS A 40 17.03 15.22 3.50
N LYS A 41 15.78 15.64 3.71
CA LYS A 41 15.26 15.87 5.05
C LYS A 41 14.70 14.61 5.68
N ILE A 42 14.47 13.57 4.87
CA ILE A 42 13.93 12.30 5.34
C ILE A 42 15.05 11.27 5.32
N ASN A 43 15.38 10.75 6.50
CA ASN A 43 16.36 9.69 6.61
C ASN A 43 15.66 8.34 6.53
N PHE A 44 15.30 7.95 5.32
CA PHE A 44 14.57 6.72 5.06
C PHE A 44 15.10 6.04 3.81
N ASP A 45 15.35 4.74 3.91
CA ASP A 45 15.72 3.92 2.76
C ASP A 45 14.65 2.86 2.56
N ILE A 46 14.00 2.88 1.39
CA ILE A 46 12.96 1.91 1.07
C ILE A 46 13.51 0.50 0.93
N LYS A 47 14.77 0.37 0.56
CA LYS A 47 15.39 -0.96 0.43
C LYS A 47 15.41 -1.66 1.78
N ASN A 48 14.92 -2.88 1.79
CA ASN A 48 14.82 -3.71 2.98
C ASN A 48 13.89 -3.16 4.07
N ALA A 49 13.06 -2.17 3.75
CA ALA A 49 12.12 -1.61 4.70
C ALA A 49 10.94 -2.57 4.96
N ASN A 50 10.48 -2.60 6.20
CA ASN A 50 9.24 -3.25 6.57
C ASN A 50 8.13 -2.20 6.54
N VAL A 51 7.09 -2.45 5.74
CA VAL A 51 6.06 -1.45 5.46
C VAL A 51 4.70 -1.90 5.99
N LEU A 52 3.96 -0.97 6.56
CA LEU A 52 2.57 -1.18 6.96
C LEU A 52 1.69 -0.27 6.12
N ASP A 53 0.79 -0.87 5.36
CA ASP A 53 -0.14 -0.18 4.48
C ASP A 53 -1.55 -0.27 5.06
N LEU A 54 -1.98 0.79 5.72
CA LEU A 54 -3.29 0.88 6.37
C LEU A 54 -4.33 1.35 5.36
N TYR A 55 -5.51 0.77 5.41
CA TYR A 55 -6.57 1.03 4.44
C TYR A 55 -6.08 0.72 3.03
N ALA A 56 -5.50 -0.46 2.89
CA ALA A 56 -4.67 -0.80 1.73
C ALA A 56 -5.42 -0.80 0.39
N GLY A 57 -6.72 -1.07 0.39
CA GLY A 57 -7.48 -1.17 -0.84
C GLY A 57 -6.93 -2.24 -1.77
N SER A 58 -6.66 -1.88 -3.01
CA SER A 58 -6.05 -2.79 -4.00
C SER A 58 -4.58 -3.08 -3.73
N GLY A 59 -3.98 -2.38 -2.77
CA GLY A 59 -2.58 -2.58 -2.40
C GLY A 59 -1.58 -1.78 -3.21
N SER A 60 -2.03 -0.82 -4.01
CA SER A 60 -1.14 -0.11 -4.93
C SER A 60 0.07 0.53 -4.25
N PHE A 61 -0.09 1.10 -3.06
CA PHE A 61 1.04 1.73 -2.37
C PHE A 61 2.04 0.68 -1.88
N GLY A 62 1.58 -0.31 -1.14
CA GLY A 62 2.48 -1.35 -0.62
C GLY A 62 3.15 -2.16 -1.72
N LEU A 63 2.42 -2.44 -2.80
CA LEU A 63 2.99 -3.15 -3.93
C LEU A 63 4.06 -2.32 -4.63
N GLU A 64 3.87 -1.02 -4.72
CA GLU A 64 4.90 -0.12 -5.22
C GLU A 64 6.15 -0.17 -4.32
N CYS A 65 5.96 -0.21 -3.01
CA CYS A 65 7.08 -0.35 -2.07
C CYS A 65 7.88 -1.62 -2.34
N LEU A 66 7.20 -2.74 -2.51
CA LEU A 66 7.88 -4.01 -2.80
C LEU A 66 8.64 -3.94 -4.11
N SER A 67 8.03 -3.36 -5.14
CA SER A 67 8.68 -3.19 -6.43
C SER A 67 9.98 -2.38 -6.31
N ARG A 68 10.00 -1.41 -5.41
CA ARG A 68 11.16 -0.55 -5.20
C ARG A 68 12.17 -1.10 -4.20
N GLY A 69 11.92 -2.29 -3.67
CA GLY A 69 12.91 -3.00 -2.87
C GLY A 69 12.61 -3.15 -1.39
N SER A 70 11.42 -2.83 -0.92
CA SER A 70 11.09 -3.07 0.48
C SER A 70 11.16 -4.57 0.79
N LYS A 71 11.41 -4.90 2.04
CA LYS A 71 11.56 -6.28 2.48
C LYS A 71 10.21 -6.99 2.60
N SER A 72 9.25 -6.32 3.18
CA SER A 72 7.93 -6.89 3.41
C SER A 72 6.87 -5.81 3.53
N VAL A 73 5.63 -6.17 3.25
CA VAL A 73 4.50 -5.28 3.45
C VAL A 73 3.38 -6.03 4.16
N HIS A 74 2.90 -5.42 5.23
CA HIS A 74 1.67 -5.85 5.89
C HIS A 74 0.56 -4.92 5.42
N PHE A 75 -0.51 -5.50 4.88
CA PHE A 75 -1.68 -4.76 4.42
C PHE A 75 -2.80 -4.94 5.43
N ILE A 76 -3.44 -3.86 5.82
CA ILE A 76 -4.64 -3.92 6.65
C ILE A 76 -5.79 -3.34 5.85
N GLU A 77 -6.84 -4.12 5.71
CA GLU A 77 -8.03 -3.72 4.97
C GLU A 77 -9.26 -4.39 5.58
N GLU A 78 -10.38 -3.67 5.65
CA GLU A 78 -11.62 -4.23 6.20
C GLU A 78 -12.67 -4.58 5.16
N LYS A 79 -12.55 -4.07 3.93
CA LYS A 79 -13.51 -4.36 2.87
C LYS A 79 -13.15 -5.64 2.14
N LYS A 80 -14.06 -6.61 2.18
CA LYS A 80 -13.83 -7.91 1.56
C LYS A 80 -13.53 -7.79 0.07
N GLU A 81 -14.25 -6.93 -0.64
CA GLU A 81 -14.03 -6.74 -2.07
C GLU A 81 -12.63 -6.22 -2.37
N ALA A 82 -12.16 -5.27 -1.57
CA ALA A 82 -10.80 -4.75 -1.74
C ALA A 82 -9.75 -5.82 -1.48
N ILE A 83 -9.96 -6.66 -0.47
CA ILE A 83 -9.03 -7.76 -0.15
C ILE A 83 -8.95 -8.75 -1.28
N GLU A 84 -10.06 -9.07 -1.94
CA GLU A 84 -10.05 -9.98 -3.07
C GLU A 84 -9.20 -9.43 -4.22
N ILE A 85 -9.31 -8.13 -4.47
CA ILE A 85 -8.50 -7.46 -5.49
C ILE A 85 -7.03 -7.46 -5.08
N LEU A 86 -6.74 -7.14 -3.83
CA LEU A 86 -5.38 -7.16 -3.30
C LEU A 86 -4.75 -8.54 -3.46
N LYS A 87 -5.48 -9.60 -3.14
CA LYS A 87 -4.99 -10.97 -3.30
C LYS A 87 -4.69 -11.30 -4.75
N LYS A 88 -5.55 -10.87 -5.67
CA LYS A 88 -5.30 -11.06 -7.10
C LYS A 88 -4.02 -10.35 -7.55
N ASN A 89 -3.79 -9.15 -7.05
CA ASN A 89 -2.59 -8.42 -7.40
C ASN A 89 -1.34 -9.11 -6.86
N ILE A 90 -1.39 -9.56 -5.61
CA ILE A 90 -0.26 -10.26 -4.99
C ILE A 90 0.04 -11.55 -5.74
N ASP A 91 -0.98 -12.32 -6.09
CA ASP A 91 -0.80 -13.56 -6.84
C ASP A 91 -0.24 -13.31 -8.24
N LYS A 92 -0.75 -12.30 -8.93
CA LYS A 92 -0.27 -11.92 -10.25
C LYS A 92 1.21 -11.59 -10.25
N LEU A 93 1.66 -10.88 -9.22
CA LEU A 93 3.05 -10.46 -9.09
C LEU A 93 3.94 -11.51 -8.43
N ASN A 94 3.34 -12.60 -7.95
CA ASN A 94 4.05 -13.72 -7.33
C ASN A 94 4.92 -13.28 -6.15
N ILE A 95 4.36 -12.45 -5.28
CA ILE A 95 5.06 -11.87 -4.13
C ILE A 95 4.44 -12.25 -2.79
N ASN A 96 3.77 -13.38 -2.74
CA ASN A 96 3.10 -13.84 -1.52
C ASN A 96 4.04 -13.96 -0.33
N LYS A 97 5.28 -14.35 -0.56
CA LYS A 97 6.28 -14.51 0.51
C LYS A 97 6.60 -13.22 1.24
N PHE A 98 6.41 -12.10 0.58
CA PHE A 98 6.82 -10.79 1.11
C PHE A 98 5.64 -9.97 1.61
N THR A 99 4.45 -10.57 1.63
CA THR A 99 3.23 -9.87 2.00
C THR A 99 2.47 -10.60 3.08
N LYS A 100 1.73 -9.83 3.87
CA LYS A 100 0.76 -10.37 4.81
C LYS A 100 -0.47 -9.49 4.78
N ILE A 101 -1.64 -10.10 4.66
CA ILE A 101 -2.91 -9.39 4.66
C ILE A 101 -3.61 -9.62 5.98
N LEU A 102 -3.96 -8.53 6.66
CA LEU A 102 -4.73 -8.56 7.90
C LEU A 102 -6.12 -8.00 7.58
N TYR A 103 -7.12 -8.85 7.65
CA TYR A 103 -8.49 -8.50 7.37
C TYR A 103 -9.19 -8.03 8.65
N GLY A 104 -9.67 -6.80 8.64
CA GLY A 104 -10.40 -6.28 9.76
C GLY A 104 -10.25 -4.79 9.93
N ASP A 105 -10.77 -4.31 11.06
CA ASP A 105 -10.72 -2.90 11.40
C ASP A 105 -9.30 -2.48 11.76
N VAL A 106 -8.87 -1.37 11.19
CA VAL A 106 -7.49 -0.88 11.36
C VAL A 106 -7.15 -0.66 12.83
N PHE A 107 -8.03 0.01 13.58
CA PHE A 107 -7.75 0.30 14.99
C PHE A 107 -7.62 -0.97 15.82
N ASN A 108 -8.51 -1.93 15.61
CA ASN A 108 -8.46 -3.19 16.35
C ASN A 108 -7.22 -4.00 16.01
N LEU A 109 -6.84 -4.03 14.74
CA LEU A 109 -5.69 -4.80 14.31
C LEU A 109 -4.38 -4.17 14.77
N ILE A 110 -4.29 -2.86 14.79
CA ILE A 110 -3.11 -2.17 15.32
C ILE A 110 -2.93 -2.50 16.80
N LYS A 111 -4.01 -2.48 17.58
CA LYS A 111 -3.93 -2.82 19.00
C LYS A 111 -3.42 -4.23 19.24
N LYS A 112 -3.80 -5.19 18.38
CA LYS A 112 -3.37 -6.58 18.51
C LYS A 112 -1.93 -6.80 18.06
N ASN A 113 -1.41 -5.95 17.20
CA ASN A 113 -0.11 -6.14 16.56
C ASN A 113 0.90 -5.07 16.96
N TYR A 114 0.71 -4.44 18.11
CA TYR A 114 1.54 -3.33 18.55
C TYR A 114 3.02 -3.68 18.76
N GLY A 115 3.34 -4.95 18.92
CA GLY A 115 4.72 -5.40 19.06
C GLY A 115 5.51 -5.45 17.75
N LEU A 116 4.84 -5.31 16.62
CA LEU A 116 5.50 -5.31 15.32
C LEU A 116 6.13 -3.95 15.04
N LYS A 117 7.27 -3.98 14.37
CA LYS A 117 8.00 -2.76 14.05
C LYS A 117 8.03 -2.55 12.55
N PHE A 118 7.73 -1.34 12.13
CA PHE A 118 7.72 -0.95 10.72
C PHE A 118 8.62 0.26 10.50
N ASP A 119 9.25 0.29 9.34
CA ASP A 119 10.08 1.42 8.93
C ASP A 119 9.25 2.51 8.26
N LEU A 120 8.13 2.12 7.65
CA LEU A 120 7.22 3.03 6.98
C LEU A 120 5.79 2.61 7.25
N ILE A 121 4.97 3.56 7.67
CA ILE A 121 3.53 3.34 7.85
C ILE A 121 2.80 4.33 6.95
N PHE A 122 2.01 3.80 6.02
CA PHE A 122 1.18 4.60 5.15
C PHE A 122 -0.27 4.50 5.59
N CYS A 123 -0.93 5.64 5.74
CA CYS A 123 -2.31 5.69 6.20
C CYS A 123 -3.12 6.62 5.31
N ASP A 124 -4.01 6.02 4.52
CA ASP A 124 -4.89 6.76 3.62
C ASP A 124 -6.32 6.28 3.81
N PRO A 125 -7.00 6.75 4.88
CA PRO A 125 -8.35 6.31 5.17
C PRO A 125 -9.33 6.76 4.07
N PRO A 126 -10.40 5.99 3.86
CA PRO A 126 -11.39 6.36 2.86
C PRO A 126 -12.06 7.67 3.22
N PHE A 127 -12.28 8.49 2.21
CA PHE A 127 -12.95 9.76 2.36
C PHE A 127 -14.46 9.57 2.27
N LYS A 128 -15.18 9.94 3.32
CA LYS A 128 -16.64 9.87 3.34
C LYS A 128 -17.21 11.24 3.63
N ASN A 129 -18.12 11.70 2.78
CA ASN A 129 -18.67 13.04 2.89
C ASN A 129 -19.31 13.32 4.25
N ASN A 130 -20.01 12.34 4.82
CA ASN A 130 -20.67 12.52 6.09
C ASN A 130 -19.71 12.51 7.30
N ASN A 131 -18.47 12.24 7.08
CA ASN A 131 -17.44 12.22 8.13
C ASN A 131 -16.54 13.45 8.10
N ILE A 132 -16.82 14.38 7.22
CA ILE A 132 -16.05 15.61 7.14
C ILE A 132 -16.55 16.56 8.19
N ARG A 133 -15.76 16.82 9.19
CA ARG A 133 -16.10 17.74 10.26
C ARG A 133 -14.85 18.46 10.75
#